data_a667a4762d3dd7357cf5ddb94a22d316
#
_entry.id   a667a4762d3dd7357cf5ddb94a22d316
#
_cell.length_a   1.000
_cell.length_b   1.000
_cell.length_c   1.000
_cell.angle_alpha   90.00
_cell.angle_beta   90.00
_cell.angle_gamma   90.00
#
_symmetry.space_group_name_H-M   'P 1'
#
loop_
_entity.id
_entity.type
_entity.pdbx_description
1 polymer ?
#
loop_
_entity_poly.entity_id
_entity_poly.type
_entity_poly.pdbx_seq_one_letter_code
_entity_poly.pdbx_strand_id
1 'polypeptide(L)'
;HRDLHSFPTRRSSDLIFAVGKNGKLMTFVIGEKPGDPVFTITDVAPHIGKKIQYERKTADVISGEELNIVVGHQPEAASDEKEAETPNRIKNAILRHIEKDFGLTEEDLAWAEIRAVPAMQAAEIGFDRAMIGAYGHDDRACVGAAFAAISELDVPEHTAAILLLDKEEIGSAGPNGAQSQMVTDFLGRLTEATSGESTFAAIRNALGATQVLSADTNAPIDPTFEGAYDPMNSGVVGKGVWITKHSGSGGKSGSSEADIEYLACIRNMLSKENIPYQFGEMGKVDEGGGGTVAYLLANLNMSVVDISLPTLSLHSPFELISKVDYHYSVSAYRAFMQNHY
;
A
#
# COMPACT_ATOMS: atom_id res chain seq x y z
N HIS A 1 -1.35 -29.71 -11.14
CA HIS A 1 -2.11 -28.64 -11.78
C HIS A 1 -2.15 -27.46 -10.85
N ARG A 2 -1.26 -26.50 -11.10
CA ARG A 2 -1.45 -25.16 -10.55
C ARG A 2 -2.58 -24.54 -11.35
N ASP A 3 -3.77 -24.48 -10.77
CA ASP A 3 -4.81 -23.60 -11.25
C ASP A 3 -4.33 -22.17 -11.08
N LEU A 4 -3.61 -21.66 -12.09
CA LEU A 4 -3.28 -20.22 -12.22
C LEU A 4 -4.56 -19.35 -12.28
N HIS A 5 -5.72 -19.99 -12.27
CA HIS A 5 -7.04 -19.37 -12.33
C HIS A 5 -7.73 -19.22 -10.98
N SER A 6 -7.15 -19.72 -9.90
CA SER A 6 -7.68 -19.52 -8.56
C SER A 6 -7.11 -18.29 -7.88
N PHE A 7 -7.26 -17.12 -8.51
CA PHE A 7 -7.42 -15.93 -7.67
C PHE A 7 -8.73 -16.13 -6.90
N PRO A 8 -8.70 -16.41 -5.60
CA PRO A 8 -9.89 -16.91 -4.90
C PRO A 8 -11.03 -15.91 -4.85
N THR A 9 -10.84 -14.69 -5.27
CA THR A 9 -11.89 -13.69 -5.26
C THR A 9 -11.60 -12.57 -6.24
N ARG A 10 -12.23 -12.63 -7.39
CA ARG A 10 -12.34 -11.52 -8.33
C ARG A 10 -13.51 -10.60 -7.99
N ARG A 11 -13.84 -10.47 -6.70
CA ARG A 11 -14.82 -9.49 -6.23
C ARG A 11 -14.08 -8.20 -5.97
N SER A 12 -14.57 -7.11 -6.53
CA SER A 12 -14.07 -5.77 -6.26
C SER A 12 -15.17 -4.91 -5.65
N SER A 13 -14.79 -4.05 -4.74
CA SER A 13 -15.53 -2.84 -4.40
C SER A 13 -14.97 -1.68 -5.20
N ASP A 14 -15.80 -0.73 -5.56
CA ASP A 14 -15.36 0.44 -6.30
C ASP A 14 -15.33 1.67 -5.38
N LEU A 15 -14.22 2.38 -5.39
CA LEU A 15 -14.06 3.67 -4.75
C LEU A 15 -14.02 4.75 -5.84
N ILE A 16 -14.99 5.65 -5.79
CA ILE A 16 -15.17 6.72 -6.79
C ILE A 16 -14.95 8.08 -6.13
N PHE A 17 -14.02 8.86 -6.67
CA PHE A 17 -13.85 10.26 -6.35
C PHE A 17 -14.27 11.09 -7.56
N ALA A 18 -15.26 11.94 -7.40
CA ALA A 18 -15.74 12.80 -8.46
C ALA A 18 -15.92 14.23 -7.96
N VAL A 19 -15.72 15.20 -8.85
CA VAL A 19 -16.04 16.61 -8.57
C VAL A 19 -17.32 16.93 -9.33
N GLY A 20 -18.41 17.13 -8.60
CA GLY A 20 -19.70 17.49 -9.21
C GLY A 20 -19.69 18.89 -9.83
N LYS A 21 -20.69 19.19 -10.63
CA LYS A 21 -20.86 20.48 -11.35
C LYS A 21 -20.81 21.73 -10.45
N ASN A 22 -21.05 21.55 -9.15
CA ASN A 22 -20.95 22.62 -8.15
C ASN A 22 -19.52 22.78 -7.56
N GLY A 23 -18.53 22.08 -8.09
CA GLY A 23 -17.14 22.08 -7.59
C GLY A 23 -16.92 21.30 -6.29
N LYS A 24 -17.93 20.59 -5.78
CA LYS A 24 -17.81 19.81 -4.55
C LYS A 24 -17.22 18.43 -4.85
N LEU A 25 -16.17 18.07 -4.12
CA LEU A 25 -15.64 16.71 -4.11
C LEU A 25 -16.66 15.75 -3.50
N MET A 26 -16.95 14.69 -4.19
CA MET A 26 -17.81 13.59 -3.76
C MET A 26 -17.00 12.29 -3.73
N THR A 27 -17.21 11.48 -2.69
CA THR A 27 -16.56 10.19 -2.52
C THR A 27 -17.63 9.14 -2.31
N PHE A 28 -17.56 8.07 -3.07
CA PHE A 28 -18.47 6.94 -2.98
C PHE A 28 -17.68 5.65 -2.82
N VAL A 29 -18.18 4.76 -1.98
CA VAL A 29 -17.66 3.41 -1.81
C VAL A 29 -18.80 2.45 -2.09
N ILE A 30 -18.59 1.51 -3.00
CA ILE A 30 -19.60 0.54 -3.44
C ILE A 30 -19.03 -0.86 -3.24
N GLY A 31 -19.80 -1.76 -2.61
CA GLY A 31 -19.44 -3.17 -2.43
C GLY A 31 -18.86 -3.53 -1.07
N GLU A 32 -18.77 -2.58 -0.12
CA GLU A 32 -18.26 -2.84 1.24
C GLU A 32 -19.36 -3.22 2.23
N LYS A 33 -20.59 -2.78 2.02
CA LYS A 33 -21.70 -3.04 2.94
C LYS A 33 -22.46 -4.31 2.54
N PRO A 34 -23.01 -5.07 3.50
CA PRO A 34 -23.90 -6.16 3.19
C PRO A 34 -25.07 -5.70 2.31
N GLY A 35 -25.25 -6.33 1.14
CA GLY A 35 -26.29 -5.98 0.18
C GLY A 35 -25.86 -5.01 -0.92
N ASP A 36 -24.69 -4.41 -0.82
CA ASP A 36 -24.14 -3.63 -1.93
C ASP A 36 -23.90 -4.51 -3.17
N PRO A 37 -23.99 -3.98 -4.38
CA PRO A 37 -23.53 -4.68 -5.56
C PRO A 37 -22.01 -4.92 -5.47
N VAL A 38 -21.59 -6.09 -5.94
CA VAL A 38 -20.18 -6.42 -6.11
C VAL A 38 -19.88 -6.66 -7.57
N PHE A 39 -18.65 -6.43 -7.96
CA PHE A 39 -18.18 -6.50 -9.33
C PHE A 39 -17.20 -7.65 -9.51
N THR A 40 -16.89 -8.02 -10.74
CA THR A 40 -15.91 -9.07 -11.01
C THR A 40 -15.24 -8.84 -12.36
N ILE A 41 -14.02 -9.36 -12.48
CA ILE A 41 -13.31 -9.49 -13.73
C ILE A 41 -13.56 -10.93 -14.24
N THR A 42 -13.95 -11.07 -15.49
CA THR A 42 -14.13 -12.39 -16.10
C THR A 42 -12.82 -13.00 -16.53
N ASP A 43 -12.80 -14.31 -16.68
CA ASP A 43 -11.69 -15.04 -17.25
C ASP A 43 -12.17 -16.05 -18.28
N VAL A 44 -11.29 -16.41 -19.20
CA VAL A 44 -11.59 -17.40 -20.21
C VAL A 44 -11.58 -18.80 -19.60
N ALA A 45 -12.59 -19.62 -19.93
CA ALA A 45 -12.62 -20.99 -19.46
C ALA A 45 -11.39 -21.78 -19.95
N PRO A 46 -10.76 -22.63 -19.11
CA PRO A 46 -9.58 -23.43 -19.48
C PRO A 46 -9.72 -24.21 -20.78
N HIS A 47 -10.93 -24.69 -21.07
CA HIS A 47 -11.25 -25.48 -22.27
C HIS A 47 -11.04 -24.72 -23.58
N ILE A 48 -11.15 -23.39 -23.57
CA ILE A 48 -11.03 -22.52 -24.75
C ILE A 48 -9.85 -21.53 -24.65
N GLY A 49 -9.24 -21.40 -23.47
CA GLY A 49 -8.14 -20.48 -23.18
C GLY A 49 -6.76 -20.90 -23.73
N LYS A 50 -6.63 -22.11 -24.24
CA LYS A 50 -5.33 -22.74 -24.56
C LYS A 50 -4.45 -21.87 -25.46
N LYS A 51 -5.00 -21.33 -26.53
CA LYS A 51 -4.24 -20.45 -27.46
C LYS A 51 -4.16 -19.00 -27.00
N ILE A 52 -5.07 -18.58 -26.13
CA ILE A 52 -5.21 -17.19 -25.70
C ILE A 52 -4.32 -16.90 -24.50
N GLN A 53 -4.20 -17.82 -23.55
CA GLN A 53 -3.47 -17.62 -22.30
C GLN A 53 -2.33 -18.61 -22.08
N TYR A 54 -2.50 -19.91 -22.31
CA TYR A 54 -1.53 -20.94 -21.89
C TYR A 54 -0.23 -20.94 -22.68
N GLU A 55 -0.22 -20.36 -23.86
CA GLU A 55 0.99 -20.20 -24.67
C GLU A 55 1.76 -18.93 -24.34
N ARG A 56 1.22 -18.07 -23.44
CA ARG A 56 1.88 -16.85 -22.97
C ARG A 56 2.95 -17.17 -21.92
N LYS A 57 3.95 -16.31 -21.82
CA LYS A 57 4.87 -16.33 -20.67
C LYS A 57 4.10 -15.98 -19.40
N THR A 58 4.57 -16.47 -18.26
CA THR A 58 3.89 -16.20 -16.96
C THR A 58 3.74 -14.70 -16.68
N ALA A 59 4.70 -13.87 -17.09
CA ALA A 59 4.64 -12.42 -16.94
C ALA A 59 3.54 -11.76 -17.78
N ASP A 60 3.14 -12.40 -18.88
CA ASP A 60 2.20 -11.86 -19.86
C ASP A 60 0.84 -12.59 -19.85
N VAL A 61 0.62 -13.49 -18.86
CA VAL A 61 -0.55 -14.40 -18.85
C VAL A 61 -1.87 -13.63 -18.71
N ILE A 62 -1.86 -12.49 -18.04
CA ILE A 62 -2.98 -11.58 -17.93
C ILE A 62 -2.51 -10.20 -18.38
N SER A 63 -3.10 -9.66 -19.45
CA SER A 63 -2.81 -8.29 -19.87
C SER A 63 -3.72 -7.28 -19.15
N GLY A 64 -3.27 -6.03 -19.01
CA GLY A 64 -4.07 -4.95 -18.43
C GLY A 64 -5.39 -4.74 -19.18
N GLU A 65 -5.40 -4.91 -20.50
CA GLU A 65 -6.59 -4.80 -21.34
C GLU A 65 -7.65 -5.88 -21.07
N GLU A 66 -7.27 -6.99 -20.43
CA GLU A 66 -8.19 -8.08 -20.05
C GLU A 66 -8.78 -7.88 -18.65
N LEU A 67 -8.38 -6.85 -17.90
CA LEU A 67 -8.88 -6.55 -16.55
C LEU A 67 -10.17 -5.73 -16.57
N ASN A 68 -11.06 -5.98 -17.53
CA ASN A 68 -12.35 -5.30 -17.62
C ASN A 68 -13.32 -5.79 -16.55
N ILE A 69 -13.93 -4.86 -15.83
CA ILE A 69 -14.85 -5.13 -14.75
C ILE A 69 -16.27 -5.23 -15.29
N VAL A 70 -16.98 -6.32 -14.95
CA VAL A 70 -18.40 -6.47 -15.25
C VAL A 70 -19.22 -5.64 -14.29
N VAL A 71 -19.87 -4.59 -14.81
CA VAL A 71 -20.66 -3.64 -14.02
C VAL A 71 -22.17 -3.84 -14.17
N GLY A 72 -22.62 -4.65 -15.13
CA GLY A 72 -24.02 -4.97 -15.31
C GLY A 72 -24.32 -5.74 -16.60
N HIS A 73 -25.55 -6.21 -16.72
CA HIS A 73 -25.98 -7.02 -17.86
C HIS A 73 -27.41 -6.73 -18.33
N GLN A 74 -28.25 -6.14 -17.48
CA GLN A 74 -29.65 -5.91 -17.81
C GLN A 74 -29.81 -4.67 -18.70
N PRO A 75 -30.34 -4.81 -19.92
CA PRO A 75 -30.63 -3.67 -20.76
C PRO A 75 -31.85 -2.89 -20.24
N GLU A 76 -31.95 -1.63 -20.63
CA GLU A 76 -33.19 -0.86 -20.43
C GLU A 76 -34.40 -1.56 -21.08
N ALA A 77 -35.57 -1.40 -20.46
CA ALA A 77 -36.81 -1.82 -21.07
C ALA A 77 -37.03 -1.10 -22.42
N ALA A 78 -37.48 -1.83 -23.42
CA ALA A 78 -37.84 -1.27 -24.70
C ALA A 78 -39.37 -1.25 -24.85
N SER A 79 -39.89 -0.15 -25.38
CA SER A 79 -41.32 -0.03 -25.65
C SER A 79 -41.73 -0.71 -26.95
N ASP A 80 -40.81 -0.88 -27.90
CA ASP A 80 -41.02 -1.52 -29.20
C ASP A 80 -39.75 -2.20 -29.72
N GLU A 81 -39.85 -2.89 -30.86
CA GLU A 81 -38.73 -3.62 -31.50
C GLU A 81 -37.60 -2.67 -31.94
N LYS A 82 -37.94 -1.47 -32.36
CA LYS A 82 -36.97 -0.49 -32.84
C LYS A 82 -36.10 0.05 -31.71
N GLU A 83 -36.70 0.28 -30.55
CA GLU A 83 -36.01 0.66 -29.34
C GLU A 83 -35.17 -0.52 -28.78
N ALA A 84 -35.67 -1.77 -28.96
CA ALA A 84 -34.94 -2.95 -28.56
C ALA A 84 -33.61 -3.14 -29.31
N GLU A 85 -33.50 -2.63 -30.53
CA GLU A 85 -32.30 -2.68 -31.38
C GLU A 85 -31.34 -1.51 -31.14
N THR A 86 -31.71 -0.54 -30.26
CA THR A 86 -30.86 0.63 -29.96
C THR A 86 -29.55 0.19 -29.31
N PRO A 87 -28.38 0.70 -29.75
CA PRO A 87 -27.09 0.35 -29.15
C PRO A 87 -26.96 0.92 -27.72
N ASN A 88 -26.09 0.33 -26.94
CA ASN A 88 -25.71 0.79 -25.60
C ASN A 88 -26.82 0.75 -24.52
N ARG A 89 -27.90 0.01 -24.70
CA ARG A 89 -29.00 -0.07 -23.70
C ARG A 89 -28.54 -0.55 -22.32
N ILE A 90 -27.59 -1.47 -22.25
CA ILE A 90 -26.98 -1.90 -20.97
C ILE A 90 -26.18 -0.75 -20.34
N LYS A 91 -25.33 -0.10 -21.12
CA LYS A 91 -24.58 1.08 -20.66
C LYS A 91 -25.52 2.16 -20.11
N ASN A 92 -26.58 2.47 -20.85
CA ASN A 92 -27.55 3.50 -20.44
C ASN A 92 -28.27 3.11 -19.15
N ALA A 93 -28.63 1.83 -18.97
CA ALA A 93 -29.22 1.31 -17.73
C ALA A 93 -28.28 1.53 -16.53
N ILE A 94 -27.01 1.22 -16.70
CA ILE A 94 -26.00 1.42 -15.64
C ILE A 94 -25.80 2.91 -15.33
N LEU A 95 -25.70 3.75 -16.34
CA LEU A 95 -25.55 5.19 -16.16
C LEU A 95 -26.75 5.78 -15.40
N ARG A 96 -27.97 5.34 -15.68
CA ARG A 96 -29.16 5.77 -14.92
C ARG A 96 -29.14 5.30 -13.46
N HIS A 97 -28.63 4.09 -13.18
CA HIS A 97 -28.42 3.66 -11.79
C HIS A 97 -27.44 4.58 -11.08
N ILE A 98 -26.30 4.87 -11.71
CA ILE A 98 -25.28 5.73 -11.15
C ILE A 98 -25.81 7.16 -10.93
N GLU A 99 -26.53 7.71 -11.91
CA GLU A 99 -27.14 9.04 -11.79
C GLU A 99 -28.19 9.09 -10.68
N LYS A 100 -29.04 8.06 -10.59
CA LYS A 100 -30.09 7.97 -9.57
C LYS A 100 -29.52 7.82 -8.16
N ASP A 101 -28.52 6.94 -7.98
CA ASP A 101 -28.05 6.56 -6.66
C ASP A 101 -26.93 7.47 -6.14
N PHE A 102 -26.15 8.07 -7.05
CA PHE A 102 -24.98 8.89 -6.71
C PHE A 102 -25.04 10.31 -7.27
N GLY A 103 -25.98 10.63 -8.15
CA GLY A 103 -26.09 11.93 -8.77
C GLY A 103 -24.99 12.25 -9.79
N LEU A 104 -24.29 11.23 -10.30
CA LEU A 104 -23.18 11.37 -11.26
C LEU A 104 -23.66 11.09 -12.69
N THR A 105 -23.29 11.97 -13.60
CA THR A 105 -23.50 11.78 -15.04
C THR A 105 -22.33 11.04 -15.70
N GLU A 106 -22.50 10.61 -16.95
CA GLU A 106 -21.41 10.03 -17.74
C GLU A 106 -20.21 11.00 -17.86
N GLU A 107 -20.48 12.29 -18.00
CA GLU A 107 -19.45 13.33 -18.04
C GLU A 107 -18.68 13.42 -16.72
N ASP A 108 -19.36 13.37 -15.58
CA ASP A 108 -18.72 13.38 -14.26
C ASP A 108 -17.81 12.14 -14.07
N LEU A 109 -18.25 10.97 -14.56
CA LEU A 109 -17.47 9.74 -14.50
C LEU A 109 -16.21 9.78 -15.38
N ALA A 110 -16.24 10.48 -16.51
CA ALA A 110 -15.08 10.65 -17.38
C ALA A 110 -13.93 11.43 -16.71
N TRP A 111 -14.23 12.25 -15.72
CA TRP A 111 -13.28 13.02 -14.94
C TRP A 111 -13.05 12.47 -13.53
N ALA A 112 -13.75 11.41 -13.16
CA ALA A 112 -13.64 10.79 -11.85
C ALA A 112 -12.38 9.95 -11.71
N GLU A 113 -11.85 9.87 -10.50
CA GLU A 113 -10.90 8.85 -10.11
C GLU A 113 -11.68 7.63 -9.61
N ILE A 114 -11.57 6.51 -10.31
CA ILE A 114 -12.27 5.27 -10.00
C ILE A 114 -11.23 4.20 -9.67
N ARG A 115 -11.33 3.61 -8.49
CA ARG A 115 -10.44 2.55 -8.02
C ARG A 115 -11.25 1.28 -7.74
N ALA A 116 -10.91 0.19 -8.41
CA ALA A 116 -11.45 -1.12 -8.12
C ALA A 116 -10.47 -1.89 -7.24
N VAL A 117 -10.93 -2.32 -6.08
CA VAL A 117 -10.12 -3.01 -5.09
C VAL A 117 -10.76 -4.34 -4.69
N PRO A 118 -9.98 -5.34 -4.21
CA PRO A 118 -10.55 -6.60 -3.71
C PRO A 118 -11.57 -6.36 -2.59
N ALA A 119 -12.78 -6.92 -2.76
CA ALA A 119 -13.89 -6.78 -1.80
C ALA A 119 -13.83 -7.78 -0.64
N MET A 120 -12.69 -8.44 -0.45
CA MET A 120 -12.51 -9.39 0.66
C MET A 120 -12.42 -8.67 1.99
N GLN A 121 -13.16 -9.16 2.96
CA GLN A 121 -13.05 -8.69 4.33
C GLN A 121 -11.77 -9.25 4.98
N ALA A 122 -11.17 -8.46 5.87
CA ALA A 122 -10.08 -8.93 6.71
C ALA A 122 -10.52 -10.15 7.54
N ALA A 123 -9.64 -11.14 7.66
CA ALA A 123 -9.93 -12.37 8.38
C ALA A 123 -8.74 -12.82 9.23
N GLU A 124 -9.04 -13.47 10.34
CA GLU A 124 -8.06 -14.20 11.11
C GLU A 124 -7.71 -15.51 10.40
N ILE A 125 -6.41 -15.79 10.24
CA ILE A 125 -5.89 -16.90 9.46
C ILE A 125 -5.20 -17.92 10.37
N GLY A 126 -5.39 -19.19 10.02
CA GLY A 126 -4.84 -20.34 10.76
C GLY A 126 -5.77 -20.86 11.85
N PHE A 127 -5.53 -22.08 12.31
CA PHE A 127 -6.29 -22.68 13.42
C PHE A 127 -6.09 -21.93 14.73
N ASP A 128 -4.92 -21.34 14.90
CA ASP A 128 -4.53 -20.54 16.06
C ASP A 128 -4.92 -19.05 15.94
N ARG A 129 -5.40 -18.65 14.76
CA ARG A 129 -5.78 -17.26 14.45
C ARG A 129 -4.65 -16.25 14.71
N ALA A 130 -3.40 -16.68 14.55
CA ALA A 130 -2.23 -15.85 14.86
C ALA A 130 -1.87 -14.85 13.75
N MET A 131 -2.50 -14.98 12.58
CA MET A 131 -2.28 -14.08 11.45
C MET A 131 -3.56 -13.35 11.07
N ILE A 132 -3.39 -12.23 10.36
CA ILE A 132 -4.46 -11.47 9.73
C ILE A 132 -4.22 -11.48 8.23
N GLY A 133 -5.25 -11.89 7.48
CA GLY A 133 -5.26 -11.78 6.02
C GLY A 133 -6.18 -10.65 5.59
N ALA A 134 -5.70 -9.80 4.70
CA ALA A 134 -6.48 -8.72 4.12
C ALA A 134 -5.84 -8.22 2.82
N TYR A 135 -6.59 -7.44 2.06
CA TYR A 135 -6.06 -6.63 0.96
C TYR A 135 -5.38 -5.37 1.50
N GLY A 136 -4.20 -5.07 0.95
CA GLY A 136 -3.50 -3.81 1.19
C GLY A 136 -2.91 -3.68 2.60
N HIS A 137 -2.39 -4.79 3.17
CA HIS A 137 -1.46 -4.68 4.28
C HIS A 137 -0.26 -3.83 3.90
N ASP A 138 0.14 -3.92 2.67
CA ASP A 138 1.06 -3.03 2.00
C ASP A 138 0.30 -1.78 1.50
N ASP A 139 0.50 -0.56 2.13
CA ASP A 139 1.24 -0.40 3.40
C ASP A 139 0.32 0.04 4.55
N ARG A 140 -0.97 -0.26 4.47
CA ARG A 140 -1.93 0.11 5.53
C ARG A 140 -1.64 -0.52 6.89
N ALA A 141 -0.89 -1.61 6.93
CA ALA A 141 -0.49 -2.22 8.19
C ALA A 141 0.52 -1.35 8.94
N CYS A 142 1.56 -0.85 8.25
CA CYS A 142 2.51 0.08 8.89
C CYS A 142 1.87 1.44 9.19
N VAL A 143 1.00 1.93 8.30
CA VAL A 143 0.19 3.14 8.54
C VAL A 143 -0.65 2.99 9.81
N GLY A 144 -1.35 1.87 9.97
CA GLY A 144 -2.15 1.57 11.16
C GLY A 144 -1.31 1.45 12.42
N ALA A 145 -0.15 0.80 12.33
CA ALA A 145 0.78 0.68 13.44
C ALA A 145 1.36 2.05 13.87
N ALA A 146 1.73 2.90 12.90
CA ALA A 146 2.22 4.25 13.17
C ALA A 146 1.13 5.14 13.80
N PHE A 147 -0.10 5.05 13.29
CA PHE A 147 -1.24 5.79 13.84
C PHE A 147 -1.58 5.33 15.27
N ALA A 148 -1.58 4.03 15.54
CA ALA A 148 -1.77 3.49 16.88
C ALA A 148 -0.68 3.99 17.84
N ALA A 149 0.58 3.94 17.41
CA ALA A 149 1.72 4.40 18.20
C ALA A 149 1.63 5.88 18.58
N ILE A 150 1.34 6.78 17.62
CA ILE A 150 1.24 8.22 17.91
C ILE A 150 0.00 8.56 18.75
N SER A 151 -1.09 7.79 18.61
CA SER A 151 -2.33 8.01 19.37
C SER A 151 -2.17 7.67 20.86
N GLU A 152 -1.22 6.81 21.19
CA GLU A 152 -0.90 6.39 22.57
C GLU A 152 0.31 7.13 23.14
N LEU A 153 0.86 8.11 22.42
CA LEU A 153 2.07 8.82 22.79
C LEU A 153 1.77 9.85 23.88
N ASP A 154 2.54 9.82 24.97
CA ASP A 154 2.62 10.92 25.89
C ASP A 154 3.36 12.11 25.24
N VAL A 155 3.44 13.25 25.92
CA VAL A 155 4.17 14.39 25.36
C VAL A 155 5.65 14.04 25.21
N PRO A 156 6.15 13.89 23.97
CA PRO A 156 7.52 13.51 23.73
C PRO A 156 8.47 14.70 23.96
N GLU A 157 9.75 14.43 24.19
CA GLU A 157 10.78 15.46 24.35
C GLU A 157 10.99 16.25 23.06
N HIS A 158 10.93 15.59 21.91
CA HIS A 158 11.04 16.17 20.59
C HIS A 158 9.73 16.06 19.81
N THR A 159 9.57 16.90 18.80
CA THR A 159 8.41 16.84 17.92
C THR A 159 8.34 15.47 17.21
N ALA A 160 7.27 14.73 17.46
CA ALA A 160 6.96 13.50 16.75
C ALA A 160 5.92 13.76 15.65
N ALA A 161 6.11 13.16 14.48
CA ALA A 161 5.19 13.27 13.35
C ALA A 161 5.13 11.96 12.58
N ILE A 162 3.98 11.70 11.97
CA ILE A 162 3.84 10.67 10.93
C ILE A 162 3.48 11.34 9.62
N LEU A 163 4.10 10.89 8.54
CA LEU A 163 3.82 11.31 7.18
C LEU A 163 3.22 10.12 6.44
N LEU A 164 1.98 10.24 6.02
CA LEU A 164 1.30 9.24 5.19
C LEU A 164 1.47 9.67 3.73
N LEU A 165 2.33 8.97 3.02
CA LEU A 165 2.71 9.29 1.64
C LEU A 165 1.90 8.44 0.67
N ASP A 166 1.37 9.06 -0.37
CA ASP A 166 0.63 8.40 -1.44
C ASP A 166 1.56 8.05 -2.61
N LYS A 167 1.13 7.12 -3.46
CA LYS A 167 1.78 6.79 -4.74
C LYS A 167 3.15 6.12 -4.65
N GLU A 168 3.49 5.51 -3.53
CA GLU A 168 4.75 4.78 -3.38
C GLU A 168 4.90 3.73 -4.49
N GLU A 169 3.90 2.88 -4.68
CA GLU A 169 3.84 1.76 -5.63
C GLU A 169 3.99 2.14 -7.12
N ILE A 170 3.75 3.39 -7.44
CA ILE A 170 3.87 3.91 -8.81
C ILE A 170 5.01 4.92 -8.97
N GLY A 171 5.96 4.95 -8.01
CA GLY A 171 7.17 5.72 -8.05
C GLY A 171 7.12 7.06 -7.35
N SER A 172 6.20 7.27 -6.40
CA SER A 172 6.14 8.45 -5.51
C SER A 172 6.03 9.81 -6.21
N ALA A 173 5.65 9.86 -7.48
CA ALA A 173 5.49 11.09 -8.24
C ALA A 173 4.10 11.71 -8.06
N GLY A 174 4.02 13.04 -8.11
CA GLY A 174 2.78 13.79 -7.96
C GLY A 174 2.72 14.61 -6.66
N PRO A 175 1.69 15.46 -6.47
CA PRO A 175 1.70 16.49 -5.43
C PRO A 175 1.64 15.96 -3.99
N ASN A 176 1.21 14.71 -3.78
CA ASN A 176 1.13 14.02 -2.50
C ASN A 176 2.05 12.79 -2.39
N GLY A 177 2.95 12.60 -3.36
CA GLY A 177 4.00 11.59 -3.32
C GLY A 177 5.29 12.13 -2.69
N ALA A 178 6.17 11.22 -2.27
CA ALA A 178 7.41 11.57 -1.60
C ALA A 178 8.41 12.38 -2.46
N GLN A 179 8.27 12.37 -3.78
CA GLN A 179 9.08 13.19 -4.69
C GLN A 179 8.61 14.66 -4.75
N SER A 180 7.46 14.99 -4.18
CA SER A 180 6.96 16.37 -4.15
C SER A 180 7.67 17.23 -3.10
N GLN A 181 7.40 18.53 -3.11
CA GLN A 181 7.87 19.45 -2.06
C GLN A 181 7.08 19.31 -0.75
N MET A 182 6.07 18.45 -0.68
CA MET A 182 5.16 18.32 0.46
C MET A 182 5.90 18.10 1.78
N VAL A 183 6.93 17.26 1.79
CA VAL A 183 7.74 16.99 3.00
C VAL A 183 8.49 18.23 3.46
N THR A 184 9.12 18.94 2.53
CA THR A 184 9.84 20.18 2.82
C THR A 184 8.89 21.29 3.28
N ASP A 185 7.75 21.43 2.64
CA ASP A 185 6.71 22.41 3.00
C ASP A 185 6.11 22.12 4.39
N PHE A 186 5.83 20.84 4.67
CA PHE A 186 5.34 20.42 5.99
C PHE A 186 6.34 20.76 7.09
N LEU A 187 7.62 20.40 6.93
CA LEU A 187 8.65 20.71 7.90
C LEU A 187 8.92 22.22 8.00
N GLY A 188 8.82 22.95 6.91
CA GLY A 188 8.91 24.41 6.93
C GLY A 188 7.83 25.05 7.79
N ARG A 189 6.57 24.64 7.64
CA ARG A 189 5.44 25.11 8.47
C ARG A 189 5.58 24.68 9.93
N LEU A 190 6.09 23.48 10.17
CA LEU A 190 6.31 22.96 11.51
C LEU A 190 7.44 23.74 12.22
N THR A 191 8.54 24.02 11.51
CA THR A 191 9.64 24.83 12.01
C THR A 191 9.18 26.26 12.36
N GLU A 192 8.40 26.89 11.48
CA GLU A 192 7.80 28.18 11.73
C GLU A 192 6.90 28.17 12.98
N ALA A 193 6.03 27.15 13.10
CA ALA A 193 5.10 27.03 14.23
C ALA A 193 5.81 26.78 15.57
N THR A 194 6.97 26.12 15.57
CA THR A 194 7.70 25.74 16.80
C THR A 194 8.79 26.74 17.19
N SER A 195 9.50 27.32 16.22
CA SER A 195 10.63 28.25 16.48
C SER A 195 10.35 29.72 16.11
N GLY A 196 9.28 29.98 15.37
CA GLY A 196 9.00 31.29 14.79
C GLY A 196 9.84 31.65 13.56
N GLU A 197 10.65 30.71 13.06
CA GLU A 197 11.53 30.89 11.91
C GLU A 197 11.13 30.05 10.72
N SER A 198 11.09 30.64 9.52
CA SER A 198 10.80 29.97 8.26
C SER A 198 11.84 30.28 7.16
N THR A 199 13.07 30.59 7.57
CA THR A 199 14.14 30.82 6.61
C THR A 199 14.59 29.54 5.95
N PHE A 200 15.14 29.64 4.75
CA PHE A 200 15.69 28.47 4.03
C PHE A 200 16.74 27.72 4.89
N ALA A 201 17.58 28.44 5.62
CA ALA A 201 18.58 27.85 6.51
C ALA A 201 17.94 27.11 7.69
N ALA A 202 16.90 27.66 8.31
CA ALA A 202 16.19 27.03 9.41
C ALA A 202 15.50 25.70 8.93
N ILE A 203 14.86 25.72 7.78
CA ILE A 203 14.23 24.52 7.19
C ILE A 203 15.30 23.47 6.86
N ARG A 204 16.43 23.84 6.27
CA ARG A 204 17.53 22.91 5.96
C ARG A 204 18.15 22.30 7.23
N ASN A 205 18.28 23.06 8.29
CA ASN A 205 18.75 22.57 9.58
C ASN A 205 17.74 21.59 10.19
N ALA A 206 16.44 21.89 10.12
CA ALA A 206 15.40 20.99 10.60
C ALA A 206 15.39 19.67 9.82
N LEU A 207 15.50 19.70 8.49
CA LEU A 207 15.63 18.51 7.65
C LEU A 207 16.85 17.67 8.07
N GLY A 208 18.02 18.28 8.22
CA GLY A 208 19.25 17.58 8.61
C GLY A 208 19.25 17.05 10.05
N ALA A 209 18.40 17.58 10.93
CA ALA A 209 18.20 17.08 12.29
C ALA A 209 17.07 16.03 12.41
N THR A 210 16.34 15.80 11.33
CA THR A 210 15.20 14.86 11.35
C THR A 210 15.67 13.42 11.26
N GLN A 211 15.20 12.61 12.19
CA GLN A 211 15.35 11.15 12.18
C GLN A 211 14.06 10.50 11.68
N VAL A 212 14.18 9.49 10.84
CA VAL A 212 13.04 8.85 10.17
C VAL A 212 13.13 7.34 10.26
N LEU A 213 12.02 6.71 10.64
CA LEU A 213 11.74 5.32 10.31
C LEU A 213 10.91 5.31 9.03
N SER A 214 11.47 4.78 7.96
CA SER A 214 10.73 4.48 6.74
C SER A 214 9.99 3.17 6.98
N ALA A 215 8.71 3.28 7.27
CA ALA A 215 7.87 2.15 7.64
C ALA A 215 7.14 1.67 6.38
N ASP A 216 7.45 0.45 5.98
CA ASP A 216 6.88 -0.23 4.83
C ASP A 216 6.82 -1.74 5.10
N THR A 217 6.06 -2.49 4.32
CA THR A 217 6.06 -3.95 4.43
C THR A 217 7.26 -4.56 3.69
N ASN A 218 7.59 -5.81 4.02
CA ASN A 218 8.68 -6.52 3.36
C ASN A 218 8.36 -8.02 3.25
N ALA A 219 8.81 -8.68 2.17
CA ALA A 219 8.52 -10.08 1.87
C ALA A 219 9.45 -11.05 2.62
N PRO A 220 9.02 -11.67 3.72
CA PRO A 220 9.79 -12.64 4.49
C PRO A 220 9.90 -13.96 3.74
N ILE A 221 10.77 -14.86 4.22
CA ILE A 221 10.87 -16.23 3.69
C ILE A 221 9.49 -16.89 3.72
N ASP A 222 9.03 -17.29 2.53
CA ASP A 222 7.87 -18.16 2.36
C ASP A 222 8.37 -19.60 2.18
N PRO A 223 8.01 -20.53 3.08
CA PRO A 223 8.44 -21.94 2.98
C PRO A 223 8.03 -22.63 1.68
N THR A 224 6.99 -22.12 1.01
CA THR A 224 6.54 -22.64 -0.30
C THR A 224 7.49 -22.26 -1.43
N PHE A 225 8.18 -21.13 -1.27
CA PHE A 225 9.03 -20.52 -2.30
C PHE A 225 10.46 -20.25 -1.80
N GLU A 226 11.02 -21.11 -0.96
CA GLU A 226 12.35 -20.93 -0.36
C GLU A 226 13.44 -20.56 -1.38
N GLY A 227 13.34 -21.07 -2.60
CA GLY A 227 14.30 -20.79 -3.67
C GLY A 227 14.40 -19.30 -4.08
N ALA A 228 13.44 -18.46 -3.69
CA ALA A 228 13.46 -17.02 -3.99
C ALA A 228 14.28 -16.20 -2.97
N TYR A 229 14.66 -16.79 -1.86
CA TYR A 229 15.26 -16.09 -0.72
C TYR A 229 16.71 -16.53 -0.44
N ASP A 230 17.46 -15.65 0.21
CA ASP A 230 18.70 -16.01 0.90
C ASP A 230 18.36 -16.31 2.36
N PRO A 231 18.39 -17.58 2.80
CA PRO A 231 18.00 -17.96 4.16
C PRO A 231 18.89 -17.37 5.26
N MET A 232 20.09 -16.90 4.90
CA MET A 232 21.00 -16.25 5.85
C MET A 232 20.78 -14.73 5.97
N ASN A 233 20.05 -14.14 5.04
CA ASN A 233 19.88 -12.68 4.97
C ASN A 233 18.44 -12.24 4.65
N SER A 234 17.46 -13.10 4.89
CA SER A 234 16.05 -12.75 4.71
C SER A 234 15.28 -12.86 6.02
N GLY A 235 14.27 -11.99 6.19
CA GLY A 235 13.44 -11.98 7.38
C GLY A 235 12.46 -13.15 7.45
N VAL A 236 11.93 -13.39 8.65
CA VAL A 236 11.00 -14.48 8.97
C VAL A 236 9.80 -13.90 9.72
N VAL A 237 8.59 -14.35 9.40
CA VAL A 237 7.37 -13.99 10.11
C VAL A 237 7.41 -14.44 11.57
N GLY A 238 6.89 -13.64 12.49
CA GLY A 238 6.83 -13.94 13.91
C GLY A 238 8.12 -13.66 14.69
N LYS A 239 9.05 -12.89 14.10
CA LYS A 239 10.33 -12.53 14.70
C LYS A 239 10.47 -11.05 15.06
N GLY A 240 9.38 -10.32 15.03
CA GLY A 240 9.36 -8.89 15.32
C GLY A 240 9.64 -8.02 14.09
N VAL A 241 10.03 -6.77 14.34
CA VAL A 241 10.29 -5.81 13.26
C VAL A 241 11.53 -6.19 12.44
N TRP A 242 11.50 -5.85 11.16
CA TRP A 242 12.58 -6.19 10.24
C TRP A 242 13.29 -4.92 9.77
N ILE A 243 14.57 -4.82 10.08
CA ILE A 243 15.41 -3.68 9.71
C ILE A 243 16.14 -4.02 8.42
N THR A 244 15.96 -3.17 7.40
CA THR A 244 16.68 -3.25 6.14
C THR A 244 17.71 -2.13 6.08
N LYS A 245 18.97 -2.51 6.05
CA LYS A 245 20.08 -1.54 6.00
C LYS A 245 20.24 -0.93 4.61
N HIS A 246 20.06 -1.74 3.58
CA HIS A 246 20.16 -1.35 2.18
C HIS A 246 18.82 -1.61 1.48
N SER A 247 18.11 -0.56 1.11
CA SER A 247 16.98 -0.67 0.20
C SER A 247 17.47 -0.58 -1.25
N GLY A 248 16.70 -1.11 -2.18
CA GLY A 248 17.03 -1.12 -3.61
C GLY A 248 16.76 -2.48 -4.23
N SER A 249 16.86 -2.59 -5.55
CA SER A 249 16.54 -3.81 -6.30
C SER A 249 17.68 -4.27 -7.21
N GLY A 250 17.71 -5.58 -7.51
CA GLY A 250 18.61 -6.15 -8.50
C GLY A 250 20.08 -5.75 -8.32
N GLY A 251 20.74 -6.19 -7.25
CA GLY A 251 22.14 -5.83 -6.97
C GLY A 251 22.32 -4.43 -6.37
N LYS A 252 21.34 -3.96 -5.61
CA LYS A 252 21.38 -2.67 -4.89
C LYS A 252 21.28 -1.43 -5.78
N SER A 253 20.67 -1.55 -6.95
CA SER A 253 20.38 -0.41 -7.82
C SER A 253 19.36 0.52 -7.19
N GLY A 254 19.60 1.84 -7.19
CA GLY A 254 18.74 2.83 -6.54
C GLY A 254 18.67 2.69 -5.02
N SER A 255 19.71 2.09 -4.42
CA SER A 255 19.78 1.81 -2.99
C SER A 255 19.96 3.07 -2.16
N SER A 256 19.35 3.08 -0.98
CA SER A 256 19.74 3.92 0.15
C SER A 256 20.42 3.02 1.21
N GLU A 257 21.51 3.50 1.79
CA GLU A 257 22.16 2.83 2.93
C GLU A 257 21.93 3.63 4.19
N ALA A 258 21.39 2.96 5.23
CA ALA A 258 21.19 3.57 6.54
C ALA A 258 22.54 3.89 7.21
N ASP A 259 22.63 5.09 7.79
CA ASP A 259 23.80 5.56 8.51
C ASP A 259 24.12 4.67 9.72
N ILE A 260 25.39 4.30 9.90
CA ILE A 260 25.79 3.33 10.92
C ILE A 260 25.56 3.84 12.35
N GLU A 261 25.76 5.13 12.60
CA GLU A 261 25.51 5.77 13.88
C GLU A 261 24.00 5.75 14.19
N TYR A 262 23.18 6.12 13.22
CA TYR A 262 21.73 6.12 13.38
C TYR A 262 21.19 4.68 13.55
N LEU A 263 21.70 3.73 12.77
CA LEU A 263 21.35 2.31 12.90
C LEU A 263 21.69 1.77 14.30
N ALA A 264 22.82 2.18 14.87
CA ALA A 264 23.20 1.80 16.23
C ALA A 264 22.23 2.37 17.28
N CYS A 265 21.75 3.61 17.08
CA CYS A 265 20.73 4.22 17.93
C CYS A 265 19.43 3.41 17.91
N ILE A 266 18.92 3.07 16.72
CA ILE A 266 17.71 2.26 16.56
C ILE A 266 17.86 0.88 17.19
N ARG A 267 18.98 0.19 16.95
CA ARG A 267 19.25 -1.09 17.59
C ARG A 267 19.24 -0.99 19.13
N ASN A 268 19.90 0.05 19.68
CA ASN A 268 19.95 0.24 21.12
C ASN A 268 18.56 0.52 21.72
N MET A 269 17.73 1.31 21.02
CA MET A 269 16.34 1.56 21.36
C MET A 269 15.56 0.26 21.45
N LEU A 270 15.54 -0.54 20.36
CA LEU A 270 14.82 -1.80 20.31
C LEU A 270 15.25 -2.76 21.42
N SER A 271 16.56 -2.84 21.67
CA SER A 271 17.12 -3.68 22.74
C SER A 271 16.71 -3.21 24.15
N LYS A 272 16.72 -1.90 24.39
CA LYS A 272 16.31 -1.31 25.69
C LYS A 272 14.84 -1.54 25.99
N GLU A 273 14.00 -1.43 24.98
CA GLU A 273 12.55 -1.64 25.09
C GLU A 273 12.15 -3.14 24.97
N ASN A 274 13.11 -4.06 24.87
CA ASN A 274 12.90 -5.48 24.67
C ASN A 274 12.00 -5.81 23.45
N ILE A 275 12.15 -5.08 22.37
CA ILE A 275 11.42 -5.28 21.13
C ILE A 275 12.22 -6.23 20.25
N PRO A 276 11.70 -7.41 19.89
CA PRO A 276 12.33 -8.31 18.95
C PRO A 276 12.53 -7.67 17.58
N TYR A 277 13.71 -7.88 17.02
CA TYR A 277 14.03 -7.40 15.68
C TYR A 277 14.94 -8.37 14.94
N GLN A 278 14.94 -8.24 13.63
CA GLN A 278 15.81 -8.99 12.73
C GLN A 278 16.39 -8.04 11.67
N PHE A 279 17.54 -8.43 11.13
CA PHE A 279 18.15 -7.75 9.98
C PHE A 279 18.01 -8.63 8.75
N GLY A 280 17.86 -8.02 7.59
CA GLY A 280 17.88 -8.76 6.34
C GLY A 280 17.48 -7.89 5.16
N GLU A 281 17.53 -8.54 4.01
CA GLU A 281 17.21 -7.97 2.71
C GLU A 281 16.07 -8.78 2.07
N MET A 282 15.34 -8.19 1.16
CA MET A 282 14.27 -8.86 0.44
C MET A 282 14.84 -9.76 -0.68
N GLY A 283 14.69 -11.07 -0.52
CA GLY A 283 15.10 -12.03 -1.54
C GLY A 283 16.62 -12.18 -1.66
N LYS A 284 17.09 -12.63 -2.82
CA LYS A 284 18.51 -12.79 -3.14
C LYS A 284 19.12 -11.50 -3.66
N VAL A 285 20.40 -11.27 -3.39
CA VAL A 285 21.10 -10.01 -3.67
C VAL A 285 20.93 -9.53 -5.12
N ASP A 286 21.14 -10.39 -6.11
CA ASP A 286 21.10 -9.99 -7.52
C ASP A 286 19.71 -10.12 -8.18
N GLU A 287 18.75 -10.77 -7.49
CA GLU A 287 17.44 -11.11 -8.05
C GLU A 287 16.29 -10.44 -7.31
N GLY A 288 16.49 -10.13 -6.03
CA GLY A 288 15.49 -9.56 -5.15
C GLY A 288 15.69 -8.07 -4.86
N GLY A 289 15.05 -7.63 -3.81
CA GLY A 289 15.08 -6.26 -3.33
C GLY A 289 13.90 -5.43 -3.78
N GLY A 290 13.64 -4.35 -3.07
CA GLY A 290 12.62 -3.35 -3.37
C GLY A 290 13.13 -1.96 -3.00
N GLY A 291 12.66 -0.93 -3.68
CA GLY A 291 12.83 0.46 -3.29
C GLY A 291 11.77 0.84 -2.26
N THR A 292 12.06 1.82 -1.43
CA THR A 292 11.14 2.44 -0.50
C THR A 292 11.28 3.96 -0.60
N VAL A 293 10.47 4.71 0.11
CA VAL A 293 10.62 6.18 0.18
C VAL A 293 11.90 6.63 0.92
N ALA A 294 12.62 5.72 1.57
CA ALA A 294 13.81 6.03 2.35
C ALA A 294 14.84 6.84 1.59
N TYR A 295 15.19 6.46 0.36
CA TYR A 295 16.18 7.18 -0.44
C TYR A 295 15.75 8.62 -0.78
N LEU A 296 14.45 8.87 -0.95
CA LEU A 296 13.90 10.20 -1.24
C LEU A 296 14.06 11.13 -0.03
N LEU A 297 13.82 10.60 1.16
CA LEU A 297 13.99 11.36 2.41
C LEU A 297 15.47 11.53 2.76
N ALA A 298 16.31 10.52 2.53
CA ALA A 298 17.76 10.62 2.68
C ALA A 298 18.37 11.69 1.77
N ASN A 299 17.85 11.88 0.56
CA ASN A 299 18.25 12.96 -0.35
C ASN A 299 17.93 14.37 0.19
N LEU A 300 17.08 14.48 1.20
CA LEU A 300 16.82 15.72 1.94
C LEU A 300 17.77 15.92 3.13
N ASN A 301 18.78 15.07 3.30
CA ASN A 301 19.74 15.00 4.40
C ASN A 301 19.15 14.51 5.73
N MET A 302 18.03 13.80 5.72
CA MET A 302 17.49 13.15 6.90
C MET A 302 18.26 11.86 7.22
N SER A 303 18.35 11.50 8.50
CA SER A 303 18.80 10.15 8.90
C SER A 303 17.65 9.17 8.77
N VAL A 304 17.76 8.19 7.86
CA VAL A 304 16.66 7.30 7.52
C VAL A 304 17.07 5.85 7.62
N VAL A 305 16.20 5.00 8.15
CA VAL A 305 16.32 3.55 8.11
C VAL A 305 14.98 2.92 7.81
N ASP A 306 14.98 1.86 6.97
CA ASP A 306 13.78 1.06 6.73
C ASP A 306 13.52 0.11 7.90
N ILE A 307 12.31 0.17 8.43
CA ILE A 307 11.82 -0.72 9.48
C ILE A 307 10.48 -1.32 9.04
N SER A 308 10.51 -2.57 8.67
CA SER A 308 9.42 -3.22 7.95
C SER A 308 8.60 -4.16 8.81
N LEU A 309 7.35 -4.35 8.40
CA LEU A 309 6.47 -5.40 8.90
C LEU A 309 6.53 -6.60 7.92
N PRO A 310 6.98 -7.81 8.38
CA PRO A 310 7.01 -8.99 7.52
C PRO A 310 5.62 -9.36 7.01
N THR A 311 5.44 -9.41 5.68
CA THR A 311 4.16 -9.64 5.01
C THR A 311 4.28 -10.73 3.96
N LEU A 312 3.62 -11.87 4.18
CA LEU A 312 3.53 -12.94 3.20
C LEU A 312 2.53 -12.60 2.10
N SER A 313 2.74 -13.14 0.91
CA SER A 313 1.90 -12.85 -0.26
C SER A 313 1.85 -11.35 -0.60
N LEU A 314 2.95 -10.65 -0.35
CA LEU A 314 3.11 -9.23 -0.64
C LEU A 314 2.70 -8.92 -2.09
N HIS A 315 1.98 -7.81 -2.31
CA HIS A 315 1.37 -7.39 -3.59
C HIS A 315 0.29 -8.33 -4.14
N SER A 316 -0.17 -9.31 -3.36
CA SER A 316 -1.32 -10.13 -3.77
C SER A 316 -2.64 -9.48 -3.35
N PRO A 317 -3.78 -9.92 -3.92
CA PRO A 317 -5.08 -9.44 -3.46
C PRO A 317 -5.45 -9.82 -2.02
N PHE A 318 -4.63 -10.67 -1.36
CA PHE A 318 -4.86 -11.09 0.03
C PHE A 318 -3.53 -11.40 0.70
N GLU A 319 -2.99 -10.43 1.38
CA GLU A 319 -1.70 -10.45 2.06
C GLU A 319 -1.86 -10.92 3.51
N LEU A 320 -0.79 -11.44 4.10
CA LEU A 320 -0.82 -12.03 5.43
C LEU A 320 0.25 -11.41 6.33
N ILE A 321 -0.16 -10.91 7.49
CA ILE A 321 0.73 -10.42 8.54
C ILE A 321 0.57 -11.22 9.84
N SER A 322 1.62 -11.29 10.63
CA SER A 322 1.56 -11.83 11.99
C SER A 322 1.05 -10.78 12.98
N LYS A 323 0.11 -11.14 13.84
CA LYS A 323 -0.36 -10.27 14.93
C LYS A 323 0.77 -9.87 15.88
N VAL A 324 1.72 -10.76 16.09
CA VAL A 324 2.88 -10.51 16.95
C VAL A 324 3.80 -9.46 16.31
N ASP A 325 4.10 -9.58 15.02
CA ASP A 325 4.95 -8.61 14.33
C ASP A 325 4.29 -7.23 14.27
N TYR A 326 2.98 -7.19 14.02
CA TYR A 326 2.20 -5.94 14.08
C TYR A 326 2.27 -5.29 15.47
N HIS A 327 2.09 -6.06 16.53
CA HIS A 327 2.22 -5.56 17.91
C HIS A 327 3.59 -4.95 18.18
N TYR A 328 4.66 -5.62 17.73
CA TYR A 328 6.01 -5.09 17.90
C TYR A 328 6.32 -3.91 16.99
N SER A 329 5.67 -3.79 15.83
CA SER A 329 5.76 -2.59 15.00
C SER A 329 5.15 -1.36 15.70
N VAL A 330 3.96 -1.51 16.30
CA VAL A 330 3.36 -0.45 17.14
C VAL A 330 4.30 -0.04 18.28
N SER A 331 4.87 -1.04 18.97
CA SER A 331 5.79 -0.81 20.09
C SER A 331 7.08 -0.10 19.66
N ALA A 332 7.65 -0.51 18.51
CA ALA A 332 8.87 0.09 17.96
C ALA A 332 8.64 1.55 17.55
N TYR A 333 7.54 1.83 16.85
CA TYR A 333 7.21 3.20 16.40
C TYR A 333 6.91 4.12 17.59
N ARG A 334 6.22 3.61 18.62
CA ARG A 334 5.99 4.36 19.85
C ARG A 334 7.29 4.66 20.58
N ALA A 335 8.16 3.66 20.77
CA ALA A 335 9.45 3.85 21.41
C ALA A 335 10.32 4.88 20.67
N PHE A 336 10.32 4.83 19.35
CA PHE A 336 11.03 5.80 18.50
C PHE A 336 10.51 7.23 18.71
N MET A 337 9.19 7.43 18.67
CA MET A 337 8.60 8.76 18.83
C MET A 337 8.69 9.30 20.26
N GLN A 338 8.76 8.43 21.28
CA GLN A 338 8.84 8.83 22.68
C GLN A 338 10.25 9.29 23.07
N ASN A 339 11.28 8.72 22.47
CA ASN A 339 12.66 8.91 22.88
C ASN A 339 13.47 9.65 21.80
N HIS A 340 14.50 10.35 22.24
CA HIS A 340 15.55 10.89 21.35
C HIS A 340 16.79 9.99 21.45
N TYR A 341 17.35 9.65 20.31
CA TYR A 341 18.51 8.76 20.22
C TYR A 341 19.66 9.37 19.42
#